data_76e2f9e309920169e40ba805a1b6348d
#
_entry.id   76e2f9e309920169e40ba805a1b6348d
#
_cell.length_a   1.000
_cell.length_b   1.000
_cell.length_c   1.000
_cell.angle_alpha   90.00
_cell.angle_beta   90.00
_cell.angle_gamma   90.00
#
_symmetry.space_group_name_H-M   'P 1'
#
loop_
_entity.id
_entity.type
_entity.pdbx_description
1 polymer ?
#
loop_
_entity_poly.entity_id
_entity_poly.type
_entity_poly.pdbx_seq_one_letter_code
_entity_poly.pdbx_strand_id
1 'polypeptide(L)'
;MTNQEKWKFIVSEYKTLYHEREEVIDNRWRQYCNTLFGYQPLFNEIVTQLSIQVGVHDHAIPDILLRKDDTDIFDIELKKYSLSFDEKFEKQLISYLKLQTLSVGMIACKEIYLYSYEITKKITKKIRIPFVEDNPLGIKLVELLQKDTFSADAIHEFVNSELEKEQRKKEIRKKLTPELIKESVIASLKAEYTDEEIADVLDGASFSIHLKNKPSQLAKAPITSLPWIPTPVSDDLDSFYLHVSDVILRWCEETPSVNICAESSTGTAYRRFTTSAMDAFIPEQFGAKSGWRNGHFYFYEIRNIKKTGAFKMQFALCNTNTPAAILDQYEKLFDFFHAHPTKADWQWRLLFSTESFRYTADTSDAEIIAALEAQLGYMLSQEAGFLNSLGS
;
A
#
# COMPACT_ATOMS: atom_id res chain seq x y z
N MET A 1 -14.49 19.43 -20.17
CA MET A 1 -13.65 18.32 -19.69
C MET A 1 -14.53 17.16 -19.26
N THR A 2 -14.22 15.95 -19.71
CA THR A 2 -14.83 14.72 -19.21
C THR A 2 -14.36 14.41 -17.78
N ASN A 3 -15.04 13.54 -17.05
CA ASN A 3 -14.61 13.16 -15.70
C ASN A 3 -13.22 12.48 -15.72
N GLN A 4 -12.91 11.73 -16.77
CA GLN A 4 -11.58 11.13 -16.97
C GLN A 4 -10.48 12.20 -17.15
N GLU A 5 -10.74 13.23 -17.95
CA GLU A 5 -9.80 14.34 -18.14
C GLU A 5 -9.60 15.14 -16.84
N LYS A 6 -10.68 15.38 -16.10
CA LYS A 6 -10.60 16.05 -14.78
C LYS A 6 -9.77 15.23 -13.80
N TRP A 7 -9.98 13.90 -13.76
CA TRP A 7 -9.22 13.04 -12.89
C TRP A 7 -7.73 12.99 -13.29
N LYS A 8 -7.42 12.86 -14.58
CA LYS A 8 -6.02 12.92 -15.08
C LYS A 8 -5.36 14.24 -14.71
N PHE A 9 -6.08 15.33 -14.78
CA PHE A 9 -5.56 16.64 -14.36
C PHE A 9 -5.23 16.65 -12.86
N ILE A 10 -6.14 16.18 -12.00
CA ILE A 10 -5.87 16.06 -10.54
C ILE A 10 -4.64 15.21 -10.27
N VAL A 11 -4.49 14.07 -10.94
CA VAL A 11 -3.32 13.18 -10.79
C VAL A 11 -2.03 13.84 -11.28
N SER A 12 -2.06 14.60 -12.37
CA SER A 12 -0.88 15.33 -12.84
C SER A 12 -0.44 16.38 -11.84
N GLU A 13 -1.39 17.13 -11.27
CA GLU A 13 -1.12 18.12 -10.24
C GLU A 13 -0.64 17.48 -8.93
N TYR A 14 -1.19 16.31 -8.54
CA TYR A 14 -0.70 15.55 -7.39
C TYR A 14 0.81 15.28 -7.48
N LYS A 15 1.32 14.91 -8.67
CA LYS A 15 2.75 14.66 -8.88
C LYS A 15 3.60 15.92 -8.63
N THR A 16 3.11 17.08 -9.03
CA THR A 16 3.79 18.36 -8.84
C THR A 16 3.70 18.87 -7.40
N LEU A 17 2.61 18.54 -6.70
CA LEU A 17 2.33 19.00 -5.35
C LEU A 17 2.83 18.04 -4.26
N TYR A 18 3.48 16.95 -4.63
CA TYR A 18 3.83 15.87 -3.69
C TYR A 18 4.69 16.32 -2.50
N HIS A 19 5.57 17.29 -2.71
CA HIS A 19 6.46 17.85 -1.68
C HIS A 19 6.00 19.19 -1.13
N GLU A 20 4.87 19.70 -1.60
CA GLU A 20 4.36 21.00 -1.23
C GLU A 20 3.79 21.04 0.20
N ARG A 21 3.66 22.26 0.73
CA ARG A 21 3.03 22.49 2.02
C ARG A 21 1.52 22.30 1.93
N GLU A 22 0.90 21.95 3.04
CA GLU A 22 -0.54 21.71 3.16
C GLU A 22 -1.38 22.90 2.65
N GLU A 23 -0.95 24.13 2.92
CA GLU A 23 -1.61 25.36 2.40
C GLU A 23 -1.65 25.42 0.88
N VAL A 24 -0.61 24.94 0.17
CA VAL A 24 -0.56 24.94 -1.29
C VAL A 24 -1.53 23.88 -1.83
N ILE A 25 -1.61 22.73 -1.19
CA ILE A 25 -2.54 21.66 -1.51
C ILE A 25 -3.97 22.11 -1.26
N ASP A 26 -4.24 22.78 -0.13
CA ASP A 26 -5.55 23.35 0.21
C ASP A 26 -6.01 24.36 -0.87
N ASN A 27 -5.17 25.32 -1.21
CA ASN A 27 -5.49 26.27 -2.27
C ASN A 27 -5.79 25.59 -3.62
N ARG A 28 -5.07 24.49 -3.93
CA ARG A 28 -5.31 23.74 -5.16
C ARG A 28 -6.63 22.99 -5.11
N TRP A 29 -6.97 22.35 -3.99
CA TRP A 29 -8.28 21.69 -3.85
C TRP A 29 -9.45 22.67 -3.94
N ARG A 30 -9.33 23.85 -3.37
CA ARG A 30 -10.35 24.95 -3.56
C ARG A 30 -10.53 25.29 -5.03
N GLN A 31 -9.44 25.36 -5.81
CA GLN A 31 -9.53 25.55 -7.25
C GLN A 31 -10.20 24.36 -7.94
N TYR A 32 -9.94 23.12 -7.55
CA TYR A 32 -10.65 21.95 -8.10
C TYR A 32 -12.14 22.01 -7.78
N CYS A 33 -12.50 22.32 -6.55
CA CYS A 33 -13.90 22.48 -6.16
C CYS A 33 -14.62 23.51 -7.02
N ASN A 34 -13.96 24.63 -7.32
CA ASN A 34 -14.53 25.66 -8.19
C ASN A 34 -14.51 25.22 -9.67
N THR A 35 -13.34 24.93 -10.23
CA THR A 35 -13.17 24.83 -11.69
C THR A 35 -13.56 23.46 -12.25
N LEU A 36 -13.39 22.38 -11.45
CA LEU A 36 -13.67 21.02 -11.89
C LEU A 36 -15.02 20.51 -11.40
N PHE A 37 -15.44 20.89 -10.20
CA PHE A 37 -16.67 20.37 -9.58
C PHE A 37 -17.84 21.35 -9.62
N GLY A 38 -17.59 22.64 -9.90
CA GLY A 38 -18.63 23.64 -10.16
C GLY A 38 -19.12 24.42 -8.93
N TYR A 39 -18.47 24.28 -7.77
CA TYR A 39 -18.80 25.06 -6.57
C TYR A 39 -18.27 26.48 -6.67
N GLN A 40 -19.06 27.46 -6.30
CA GLN A 40 -18.75 28.88 -6.45
C GLN A 40 -18.37 29.54 -5.12
N PRO A 41 -17.09 29.98 -4.94
CA PRO A 41 -16.66 30.66 -3.71
C PRO A 41 -17.46 31.91 -3.40
N LEU A 42 -17.88 32.65 -4.42
CA LEU A 42 -18.69 33.88 -4.30
C LEU A 42 -20.08 33.65 -3.67
N PHE A 43 -20.60 32.43 -3.80
CA PHE A 43 -21.90 32.04 -3.21
C PHE A 43 -21.73 31.28 -1.90
N ASN A 44 -20.54 31.35 -1.28
CA ASN A 44 -20.21 30.63 -0.02
C ASN A 44 -20.40 29.11 -0.12
N GLU A 45 -20.18 28.53 -1.31
CA GLU A 45 -20.30 27.09 -1.56
C GLU A 45 -19.00 26.33 -1.26
N ILE A 46 -17.89 27.06 -1.10
CA ILE A 46 -16.61 26.55 -0.62
C ILE A 46 -16.29 27.31 0.66
N VAL A 47 -16.51 26.68 1.80
CA VAL A 47 -16.26 27.26 3.11
C VAL A 47 -14.94 26.73 3.64
N THR A 48 -14.10 27.63 4.09
CA THR A 48 -12.78 27.33 4.64
C THR A 48 -12.60 28.04 5.96
N GLN A 49 -11.81 27.49 6.86
CA GLN A 49 -11.56 28.06 8.17
C GLN A 49 -12.83 28.27 9.01
N LEU A 50 -13.87 27.43 8.78
CA LEU A 50 -15.06 27.45 9.60
C LEU A 50 -14.68 26.96 11.02
N SER A 51 -14.59 27.88 11.96
CA SER A 51 -14.33 27.52 13.36
C SER A 51 -15.61 27.00 14.00
N ILE A 52 -15.64 25.70 14.25
CA ILE A 52 -16.74 25.03 14.96
C ILE A 52 -16.35 24.89 16.42
N GLN A 53 -17.11 25.48 17.34
CA GLN A 53 -16.82 25.40 18.76
C GLN A 53 -17.11 23.99 19.27
N VAL A 54 -16.09 23.31 19.83
CA VAL A 54 -16.14 21.97 20.40
C VAL A 54 -15.82 22.08 21.88
N GLY A 55 -16.84 22.38 22.69
CA GLY A 55 -16.60 22.65 24.13
C GLY A 55 -16.24 24.10 24.45
N VAL A 56 -15.69 24.33 25.64
CA VAL A 56 -15.45 25.72 26.14
C VAL A 56 -14.19 26.36 25.53
N HIS A 57 -13.22 25.57 25.11
CA HIS A 57 -11.90 26.07 24.67
C HIS A 57 -11.38 25.45 23.36
N ASP A 58 -12.05 24.44 22.79
CA ASP A 58 -11.59 23.77 21.59
C ASP A 58 -12.41 24.17 20.38
N HIS A 59 -11.73 24.43 19.27
CA HIS A 59 -12.32 24.71 17.97
C HIS A 59 -11.88 23.60 16.98
N ALA A 60 -12.86 23.10 16.23
CA ALA A 60 -12.62 22.20 15.11
C ALA A 60 -12.75 23.01 13.81
N ILE A 61 -11.77 22.92 12.93
CA ILE A 61 -11.72 23.69 11.68
C ILE A 61 -11.49 22.70 10.54
N PRO A 62 -12.53 22.32 9.77
CA PRO A 62 -12.35 21.54 8.55
C PRO A 62 -11.57 22.35 7.52
N ASP A 63 -10.75 21.68 6.70
CA ASP A 63 -9.97 22.36 5.67
C ASP A 63 -10.88 22.94 4.58
N ILE A 64 -11.80 22.13 4.02
CA ILE A 64 -12.79 22.57 3.02
C ILE A 64 -14.12 21.91 3.32
N LEU A 65 -15.16 22.74 3.44
CA LEU A 65 -16.54 22.31 3.55
C LEU A 65 -17.30 22.74 2.30
N LEU A 66 -17.90 21.79 1.59
CA LEU A 66 -18.74 22.08 0.42
C LEU A 66 -20.18 22.30 0.81
N ARG A 67 -20.81 23.31 0.19
CA ARG A 67 -22.21 23.68 0.38
C ARG A 67 -22.97 23.65 -0.93
N LYS A 68 -24.25 23.30 -0.82
CA LYS A 68 -25.22 23.43 -1.89
C LYS A 68 -26.52 23.93 -1.29
N ASP A 69 -27.08 25.01 -1.88
CA ASP A 69 -28.33 25.60 -1.41
C ASP A 69 -28.29 25.93 0.11
N ASP A 70 -27.22 26.59 0.54
CA ASP A 70 -26.92 26.96 1.94
C ASP A 70 -26.82 25.78 2.92
N THR A 71 -26.78 24.56 2.41
CA THR A 71 -26.62 23.34 3.25
C THR A 71 -25.22 22.75 3.10
N ASP A 72 -24.60 22.43 4.22
CA ASP A 72 -23.32 21.70 4.26
C ASP A 72 -23.54 20.27 3.73
N ILE A 73 -22.74 19.82 2.77
CA ILE A 73 -22.97 18.55 2.07
C ILE A 73 -21.78 17.59 2.08
N PHE A 74 -20.55 18.11 2.18
CA PHE A 74 -19.36 17.27 2.05
C PHE A 74 -18.13 17.94 2.71
N ASP A 75 -17.34 17.17 3.44
CA ASP A 75 -16.13 17.62 4.11
C ASP A 75 -14.88 17.04 3.45
N ILE A 76 -13.86 17.87 3.25
CA ILE A 76 -12.56 17.49 2.69
C ILE A 76 -11.47 17.85 3.69
N GLU A 77 -10.85 16.84 4.26
CA GLU A 77 -9.66 16.96 5.10
C GLU A 77 -8.41 16.75 4.24
N LEU A 78 -7.48 17.68 4.32
CA LEU A 78 -6.28 17.69 3.50
C LEU A 78 -5.03 17.46 4.35
N LYS A 79 -4.12 16.69 3.81
CA LYS A 79 -2.80 16.46 4.41
C LYS A 79 -1.76 16.53 3.31
N LYS A 80 -0.50 16.77 3.69
CA LYS A 80 0.61 16.70 2.74
C LYS A 80 0.57 15.37 1.99
N TYR A 81 0.72 15.42 0.69
CA TYR A 81 0.70 14.22 -0.17
C TYR A 81 1.84 13.23 0.12
N SER A 82 2.92 13.68 0.75
CA SER A 82 3.98 12.81 1.25
C SER A 82 3.61 12.00 2.50
N LEU A 83 2.50 12.31 3.16
CA LEU A 83 2.04 11.59 4.35
C LEU A 83 1.17 10.40 3.96
N SER A 84 1.53 9.23 4.49
CA SER A 84 0.65 8.07 4.47
C SER A 84 -0.54 8.28 5.42
N PHE A 85 -1.61 7.54 5.19
CA PHE A 85 -2.79 7.55 6.06
C PHE A 85 -2.41 7.30 7.53
N ASP A 86 -3.01 8.10 8.42
CA ASP A 86 -2.93 7.95 9.88
C ASP A 86 -4.36 7.94 10.47
N GLU A 87 -4.62 7.08 11.42
CA GLU A 87 -5.92 7.02 12.14
C GLU A 87 -6.30 8.36 12.80
N LYS A 88 -5.33 9.21 13.10
CA LYS A 88 -5.60 10.56 13.63
C LYS A 88 -6.37 11.42 12.61
N PHE A 89 -6.04 11.31 11.33
CA PHE A 89 -6.75 12.01 10.26
C PHE A 89 -8.20 11.55 10.17
N GLU A 90 -8.41 10.22 10.28
CA GLU A 90 -9.77 9.66 10.31
C GLU A 90 -10.58 10.16 11.51
N LYS A 91 -9.99 10.16 12.70
CA LYS A 91 -10.65 10.66 13.92
C LYS A 91 -11.01 12.14 13.78
N GLN A 92 -10.15 12.92 13.14
CA GLN A 92 -10.39 14.34 12.85
C GLN A 92 -11.58 14.51 11.90
N LEU A 93 -11.57 13.87 10.72
CA LEU A 93 -12.68 13.93 9.77
C LEU A 93 -14.00 13.44 10.39
N ILE A 94 -14.00 12.29 11.07
CA ILE A 94 -15.22 11.75 11.70
C ILE A 94 -15.77 12.70 12.78
N SER A 95 -14.91 13.43 13.47
CA SER A 95 -15.36 14.46 14.43
C SER A 95 -16.09 15.61 13.72
N TYR A 96 -15.56 16.04 12.56
CA TYR A 96 -16.21 17.09 11.75
C TYR A 96 -17.54 16.62 11.18
N LEU A 97 -17.59 15.42 10.60
CA LEU A 97 -18.83 14.83 10.09
C LEU A 97 -19.93 14.76 11.17
N LYS A 98 -19.56 14.38 12.39
CA LYS A 98 -20.50 14.35 13.53
C LYS A 98 -21.01 15.74 13.90
N LEU A 99 -20.12 16.72 14.00
CA LEU A 99 -20.45 18.08 14.42
C LEU A 99 -21.37 18.76 13.40
N GLN A 100 -21.14 18.52 12.12
CA GLN A 100 -21.88 19.10 11.01
C GLN A 100 -23.09 18.25 10.57
N THR A 101 -23.30 17.11 11.21
CA THR A 101 -24.36 16.14 10.83
C THR A 101 -24.19 15.65 9.38
N LEU A 102 -22.95 15.55 8.90
CA LEU A 102 -22.64 15.04 7.57
C LEU A 102 -22.43 13.52 7.59
N SER A 103 -22.84 12.88 6.50
CA SER A 103 -22.69 11.44 6.33
C SER A 103 -21.59 11.03 5.35
N VAL A 104 -20.99 11.99 4.67
CA VAL A 104 -19.94 11.76 3.65
C VAL A 104 -18.84 12.81 3.72
N GLY A 105 -17.63 12.38 3.42
CA GLY A 105 -16.44 13.24 3.39
C GLY A 105 -15.24 12.49 2.86
N MET A 106 -14.09 13.15 2.74
CA MET A 106 -12.86 12.49 2.32
C MET A 106 -11.62 13.06 3.00
N ILE A 107 -10.57 12.23 3.05
CA ILE A 107 -9.22 12.65 3.40
C ILE A 107 -8.37 12.53 2.13
N ALA A 108 -7.66 13.59 1.76
CA ALA A 108 -6.67 13.55 0.70
C ALA A 108 -5.27 13.72 1.32
N CYS A 109 -4.48 12.66 1.23
CA CYS A 109 -3.07 12.60 1.64
C CYS A 109 -2.26 11.92 0.51
N LYS A 110 -1.36 10.99 0.78
CA LYS A 110 -0.69 10.17 -0.26
C LYS A 110 -1.67 9.48 -1.20
N GLU A 111 -2.88 9.24 -0.74
CA GLU A 111 -4.02 8.69 -1.46
C GLU A 111 -5.29 9.38 -0.97
N ILE A 112 -6.38 9.22 -1.69
CA ILE A 112 -7.69 9.69 -1.22
C ILE A 112 -8.39 8.54 -0.48
N TYR A 113 -8.99 8.87 0.66
CA TYR A 113 -9.89 7.98 1.41
C TYR A 113 -11.27 8.62 1.40
N LEU A 114 -12.22 8.00 0.69
CA LEU A 114 -13.61 8.44 0.62
C LEU A 114 -14.42 7.73 1.69
N TYR A 115 -15.16 8.49 2.48
CA TYR A 115 -15.89 8.02 3.64
C TYR A 115 -17.40 8.05 3.44
N SER A 116 -18.04 7.02 3.96
CA SER A 116 -19.47 6.90 4.22
C SER A 116 -19.65 6.68 5.72
N TYR A 117 -20.31 7.61 6.39
CA TYR A 117 -20.56 7.58 7.83
C TYR A 117 -22.04 7.46 8.14
N GLU A 118 -22.45 6.35 8.75
CA GLU A 118 -23.82 6.14 9.18
C GLU A 118 -24.02 6.71 10.60
N ILE A 119 -24.56 7.92 10.68
CA ILE A 119 -24.66 8.72 11.91
C ILE A 119 -25.39 7.95 13.01
N THR A 120 -26.52 7.31 12.69
CA THR A 120 -27.39 6.61 13.65
C THR A 120 -26.73 5.40 14.28
N LYS A 121 -25.98 4.62 13.49
CA LYS A 121 -25.28 3.40 13.94
C LYS A 121 -23.83 3.66 14.31
N LYS A 122 -23.31 4.85 14.06
CA LYS A 122 -21.88 5.21 14.24
C LYS A 122 -20.94 4.29 13.48
N ILE A 123 -21.36 3.80 12.32
CA ILE A 123 -20.56 2.92 11.46
C ILE A 123 -19.83 3.77 10.43
N THR A 124 -18.52 3.64 10.37
CA THR A 124 -17.67 4.26 9.38
C THR A 124 -17.25 3.23 8.34
N LYS A 125 -17.47 3.54 7.08
CA LYS A 125 -16.97 2.78 5.92
C LYS A 125 -16.09 3.68 5.09
N LYS A 126 -15.02 3.13 4.51
CA LYS A 126 -14.12 3.90 3.63
C LYS A 126 -13.57 3.05 2.52
N ILE A 127 -13.29 3.68 1.39
CA ILE A 127 -12.54 3.11 0.28
C ILE A 127 -11.29 3.93 0.00
N ARG A 128 -10.25 3.27 -0.48
CA ARG A 128 -8.98 3.87 -0.86
C ARG A 128 -8.95 4.14 -2.37
N ILE A 129 -8.56 5.33 -2.76
CA ILE A 129 -8.49 5.78 -4.16
C ILE A 129 -7.08 6.30 -4.43
N PRO A 130 -6.18 5.50 -5.00
CA PRO A 130 -4.83 5.93 -5.37
C PRO A 130 -4.87 6.98 -6.50
N PHE A 131 -3.92 7.93 -6.48
CA PHE A 131 -3.73 8.91 -7.55
C PHE A 131 -3.05 8.28 -8.78
N VAL A 132 -3.80 7.45 -9.51
CA VAL A 132 -3.39 6.81 -10.77
C VAL A 132 -4.29 7.31 -11.90
N GLU A 133 -3.72 7.68 -13.05
CA GLU A 133 -4.39 8.46 -14.10
C GLU A 133 -5.71 7.86 -14.64
N ASP A 134 -5.73 6.55 -14.87
CA ASP A 134 -6.93 5.88 -15.37
C ASP A 134 -7.69 5.09 -14.28
N ASN A 135 -7.51 5.46 -13.00
CA ASN A 135 -8.18 4.80 -11.89
C ASN A 135 -9.71 5.00 -11.98
N PRO A 136 -10.51 3.94 -12.18
CA PRO A 136 -11.96 4.06 -12.30
C PRO A 136 -12.62 4.61 -11.03
N LEU A 137 -12.01 4.34 -9.85
CA LEU A 137 -12.51 4.89 -8.58
C LEU A 137 -12.32 6.41 -8.52
N GLY A 138 -11.18 6.92 -9.03
CA GLY A 138 -10.91 8.35 -9.09
C GLY A 138 -11.81 9.07 -10.11
N ILE A 139 -12.03 8.46 -11.27
CA ILE A 139 -12.97 8.98 -12.27
C ILE A 139 -14.39 9.06 -11.69
N LYS A 140 -14.81 8.02 -10.95
CA LYS A 140 -16.12 8.00 -10.28
C LYS A 140 -16.20 9.01 -9.14
N LEU A 141 -15.12 9.22 -8.37
CA LEU A 141 -15.06 10.28 -7.37
C LEU A 141 -15.32 11.66 -7.98
N VAL A 142 -14.66 11.98 -9.11
CA VAL A 142 -14.87 13.23 -9.83
C VAL A 142 -16.33 13.40 -10.26
N GLU A 143 -16.99 12.34 -10.72
CA GLU A 143 -18.42 12.35 -11.05
C GLU A 143 -19.30 12.65 -9.83
N LEU A 144 -19.02 11.96 -8.71
CA LEU A 144 -19.81 12.07 -7.47
C LEU A 144 -19.69 13.45 -6.82
N LEU A 145 -18.54 14.13 -6.99
CA LEU A 145 -18.30 15.47 -6.45
C LEU A 145 -18.83 16.61 -7.31
N GLN A 146 -19.40 16.34 -8.51
CA GLN A 146 -20.01 17.42 -9.31
C GLN A 146 -21.19 18.04 -8.57
N LYS A 147 -21.19 19.36 -8.39
CA LYS A 147 -22.22 20.10 -7.65
C LYS A 147 -23.62 19.79 -8.12
N ASP A 148 -23.83 19.81 -9.46
CA ASP A 148 -25.17 19.69 -10.04
C ASP A 148 -25.80 18.31 -9.77
N THR A 149 -25.00 17.28 -9.73
CA THR A 149 -25.41 15.88 -9.53
C THR A 149 -25.01 15.30 -8.17
N PHE A 150 -24.50 16.13 -7.25
CA PHE A 150 -24.07 15.66 -5.94
C PHE A 150 -25.22 15.00 -5.18
N SER A 151 -24.93 13.81 -4.64
CA SER A 151 -25.81 13.05 -3.76
C SER A 151 -24.98 12.28 -2.74
N ALA A 152 -25.27 12.49 -1.45
CA ALA A 152 -24.65 11.70 -0.38
C ALA A 152 -25.01 10.21 -0.50
N ASP A 153 -26.26 9.89 -0.90
CA ASP A 153 -26.71 8.51 -1.10
C ASP A 153 -25.92 7.81 -2.20
N ALA A 154 -25.61 8.51 -3.32
CA ALA A 154 -24.78 7.94 -4.38
C ALA A 154 -23.36 7.64 -3.91
N ILE A 155 -22.80 8.43 -2.99
CA ILE A 155 -21.50 8.16 -2.37
C ILE A 155 -21.61 6.95 -1.44
N HIS A 156 -22.67 6.83 -0.63
CA HIS A 156 -22.90 5.66 0.22
C HIS A 156 -23.01 4.37 -0.60
N GLU A 157 -23.79 4.38 -1.68
CA GLU A 157 -23.93 3.24 -2.58
C GLU A 157 -22.60 2.85 -3.22
N PHE A 158 -21.83 3.84 -3.68
CA PHE A 158 -20.54 3.61 -4.28
C PHE A 158 -19.55 2.96 -3.29
N VAL A 159 -19.41 3.53 -2.10
CA VAL A 159 -18.53 2.97 -1.05
C VAL A 159 -18.94 1.55 -0.68
N ASN A 160 -20.24 1.28 -0.49
CA ASN A 160 -20.75 -0.05 -0.17
C ASN A 160 -20.46 -1.05 -1.29
N SER A 161 -20.76 -0.69 -2.55
CA SER A 161 -20.53 -1.55 -3.71
C SER A 161 -19.04 -1.94 -3.85
N GLU A 162 -18.13 -1.01 -3.65
CA GLU A 162 -16.69 -1.31 -3.73
C GLU A 162 -16.22 -2.22 -2.59
N LEU A 163 -16.71 -2.00 -1.37
CA LEU A 163 -16.41 -2.89 -0.23
C LEU A 163 -16.97 -4.30 -0.44
N GLU A 164 -18.18 -4.43 -1.00
CA GLU A 164 -18.74 -5.74 -1.36
C GLU A 164 -17.93 -6.45 -2.44
N LYS A 165 -17.46 -5.71 -3.47
CA LYS A 165 -16.56 -6.26 -4.49
C LYS A 165 -15.26 -6.78 -3.88
N GLU A 166 -14.66 -6.03 -2.99
CA GLU A 166 -13.44 -6.47 -2.29
C GLU A 166 -13.69 -7.68 -1.38
N GLN A 167 -14.82 -7.69 -0.68
CA GLN A 167 -15.21 -8.86 0.13
C GLN A 167 -15.40 -10.11 -0.74
N ARG A 168 -16.11 -10.01 -1.85
CA ARG A 168 -16.29 -11.13 -2.80
C ARG A 168 -14.95 -11.63 -3.36
N LYS A 169 -14.02 -10.71 -3.69
CA LYS A 169 -12.67 -11.10 -4.12
C LYS A 169 -11.93 -11.88 -3.04
N LYS A 170 -12.02 -11.45 -1.77
CA LYS A 170 -11.43 -12.18 -0.64
C LYS A 170 -12.05 -13.57 -0.46
N GLU A 171 -13.36 -13.70 -0.61
CA GLU A 171 -14.06 -14.98 -0.54
C GLU A 171 -13.66 -15.94 -1.67
N ILE A 172 -13.54 -15.42 -2.91
CA ILE A 172 -13.04 -16.20 -4.04
C ILE A 172 -11.61 -16.68 -3.75
N ARG A 173 -10.72 -15.80 -3.27
CA ARG A 173 -9.33 -16.18 -2.92
C ARG A 173 -9.28 -17.26 -1.85
N LYS A 174 -10.15 -17.19 -0.83
CA LYS A 174 -10.24 -18.23 0.22
C LYS A 174 -10.71 -19.57 -0.30
N LYS A 175 -11.57 -19.59 -1.32
CA LYS A 175 -12.08 -20.84 -1.93
C LYS A 175 -11.09 -21.45 -2.92
N LEU A 176 -10.16 -20.67 -3.44
CA LEU A 176 -9.13 -21.16 -4.37
C LEU A 176 -8.01 -21.83 -3.57
N THR A 177 -8.16 -23.12 -3.29
CA THR A 177 -7.14 -23.95 -2.66
C THR A 177 -6.54 -24.95 -3.66
N PRO A 178 -5.31 -25.45 -3.43
CA PRO A 178 -4.73 -26.51 -4.26
C PRO A 178 -5.63 -27.74 -4.39
N GLU A 179 -6.32 -28.11 -3.29
CA GLU A 179 -7.24 -29.24 -3.21
C GLU A 179 -8.43 -29.05 -4.14
N LEU A 180 -9.06 -27.85 -4.11
CA LEU A 180 -10.20 -27.54 -5.00
C LEU A 180 -9.80 -27.64 -6.47
N ILE A 181 -8.59 -27.19 -6.82
CA ILE A 181 -8.09 -27.30 -8.20
C ILE A 181 -7.85 -28.77 -8.56
N LYS A 182 -7.23 -29.55 -7.66
CA LYS A 182 -7.01 -30.98 -7.86
C LYS A 182 -8.31 -31.71 -8.10
N GLU A 183 -9.31 -31.48 -7.26
CA GLU A 183 -10.66 -32.06 -7.42
C GLU A 183 -11.32 -31.67 -8.74
N SER A 184 -11.21 -30.39 -9.13
CA SER A 184 -11.78 -29.91 -10.40
C SER A 184 -11.09 -30.50 -11.62
N VAL A 185 -9.77 -30.68 -11.58
CA VAL A 185 -9.01 -31.36 -12.65
C VAL A 185 -9.40 -32.80 -12.73
N ILE A 186 -9.47 -33.53 -11.61
CA ILE A 186 -9.91 -34.93 -11.57
C ILE A 186 -11.34 -35.07 -12.13
N ALA A 187 -12.25 -34.19 -11.69
CA ALA A 187 -13.63 -34.23 -12.20
C ALA A 187 -13.72 -34.00 -13.72
N SER A 188 -12.87 -33.12 -14.26
CA SER A 188 -12.80 -32.88 -15.70
C SER A 188 -12.23 -34.11 -16.46
N LEU A 189 -11.18 -34.73 -15.91
CA LEU A 189 -10.54 -35.89 -16.54
C LEU A 189 -11.43 -37.17 -16.51
N LYS A 190 -12.25 -37.33 -15.48
CA LYS A 190 -13.20 -38.45 -15.36
C LYS A 190 -14.24 -38.53 -16.50
N ALA A 191 -14.42 -37.47 -17.27
CA ALA A 191 -15.26 -37.46 -18.45
C ALA A 191 -14.67 -38.27 -19.61
N GLU A 192 -13.34 -38.46 -19.63
CA GLU A 192 -12.62 -39.05 -20.76
C GLU A 192 -11.73 -40.25 -20.36
N TYR A 193 -11.33 -40.33 -19.07
CA TYR A 193 -10.34 -41.31 -18.56
C TYR A 193 -10.88 -42.05 -17.34
N THR A 194 -10.32 -43.23 -17.08
CA THR A 194 -10.65 -44.06 -15.91
C THR A 194 -9.99 -43.54 -14.65
N ASP A 195 -10.49 -43.90 -13.48
CA ASP A 195 -9.92 -43.52 -12.18
C ASP A 195 -8.48 -44.04 -12.00
N GLU A 196 -8.12 -45.21 -12.58
CA GLU A 196 -6.78 -45.80 -12.53
C GLU A 196 -5.78 -44.98 -13.36
N GLU A 197 -6.17 -44.61 -14.61
CA GLU A 197 -5.32 -43.78 -15.47
C GLU A 197 -5.08 -42.38 -14.87
N ILE A 198 -6.11 -41.80 -14.25
CA ILE A 198 -5.99 -40.50 -13.57
C ILE A 198 -5.07 -40.62 -12.35
N ALA A 199 -5.20 -41.68 -11.55
CA ALA A 199 -4.40 -41.91 -10.38
C ALA A 199 -2.91 -42.06 -10.73
N ASP A 200 -2.61 -42.87 -11.77
CA ASP A 200 -1.23 -43.13 -12.23
C ASP A 200 -0.50 -41.82 -12.63
N VAL A 201 -1.22 -40.91 -13.29
CA VAL A 201 -0.65 -39.62 -13.73
C VAL A 201 -0.54 -38.60 -12.59
N LEU A 202 -1.51 -38.60 -11.66
CA LEU A 202 -1.59 -37.62 -10.56
C LEU A 202 -0.95 -38.12 -9.26
N ASP A 203 -0.42 -39.36 -9.21
CA ASP A 203 0.32 -39.86 -8.06
C ASP A 203 1.63 -39.06 -7.90
N GLY A 204 1.77 -38.43 -6.74
CA GLY A 204 2.88 -37.53 -6.45
C GLY A 204 2.79 -36.13 -7.08
N ALA A 205 1.74 -35.82 -7.86
CA ALA A 205 1.56 -34.49 -8.41
C ALA A 205 1.13 -33.47 -7.32
N SER A 206 1.84 -32.34 -7.25
CA SER A 206 1.49 -31.21 -6.39
C SER A 206 0.88 -30.08 -7.23
N PHE A 207 -0.20 -29.50 -6.74
CA PHE A 207 -0.84 -28.33 -7.33
C PHE A 207 -0.51 -27.08 -6.52
N SER A 208 -0.05 -26.02 -7.18
CA SER A 208 0.18 -24.74 -6.54
C SER A 208 -0.60 -23.63 -7.25
N ILE A 209 -1.16 -22.71 -6.46
CA ILE A 209 -1.93 -21.57 -6.98
C ILE A 209 -1.06 -20.34 -6.89
N HIS A 210 -0.65 -19.81 -8.04
CA HIS A 210 -0.01 -18.50 -8.13
C HIS A 210 -1.04 -17.48 -8.65
N LEU A 211 -1.76 -16.82 -7.75
CA LEU A 211 -2.62 -15.72 -8.11
C LEU A 211 -1.73 -14.52 -8.45
N LYS A 212 -1.42 -14.34 -9.73
CA LYS A 212 -0.86 -13.06 -10.19
C LYS A 212 -1.93 -12.01 -9.90
N ASN A 213 -1.62 -11.04 -9.06
CA ASN A 213 -2.41 -9.82 -9.04
C ASN A 213 -2.44 -9.35 -10.49
N LYS A 214 -3.66 -9.31 -11.10
CA LYS A 214 -3.78 -8.63 -12.39
C LYS A 214 -3.14 -7.27 -12.14
N PRO A 215 -2.08 -6.88 -12.84
CA PRO A 215 -1.73 -5.48 -12.88
C PRO A 215 -3.03 -4.81 -13.28
N SER A 216 -3.48 -3.83 -12.51
CA SER A 216 -4.69 -3.10 -12.87
C SER A 216 -4.55 -2.82 -14.35
N GLN A 217 -5.59 -3.04 -15.18
CA GLN A 217 -5.48 -2.90 -16.64
C GLN A 217 -5.03 -1.50 -17.08
N LEU A 218 -4.70 -0.67 -16.13
CA LEU A 218 -4.19 0.69 -16.16
C LEU A 218 -2.67 0.82 -16.41
N ALA A 219 -1.92 -0.28 -16.57
CA ALA A 219 -0.47 -0.20 -16.72
C ALA A 219 0.06 -0.99 -17.91
N LYS A 220 -0.63 -0.93 -19.07
CA LYS A 220 -0.04 -1.31 -20.36
C LYS A 220 -0.35 -0.27 -21.43
N ALA A 221 -0.09 0.99 -21.16
CA ALA A 221 0.54 1.81 -22.17
C ALA A 221 2.00 1.39 -22.18
N PRO A 222 2.62 1.11 -23.36
CA PRO A 222 4.04 0.97 -23.40
C PRO A 222 4.59 2.24 -22.77
N ILE A 223 5.53 2.08 -21.87
CA ILE A 223 6.40 3.18 -21.45
C ILE A 223 7.18 3.55 -22.70
N THR A 224 6.54 4.27 -23.61
CA THR A 224 7.24 5.22 -24.44
C THR A 224 7.80 6.16 -23.40
N SER A 225 9.08 5.99 -23.14
CA SER A 225 9.90 6.92 -22.40
C SER A 225 9.52 8.32 -22.86
N LEU A 226 8.60 8.97 -22.12
CA LEU A 226 8.59 10.42 -22.12
C LEU A 226 10.01 10.79 -21.73
N PRO A 227 10.70 11.61 -22.50
CA PRO A 227 12.01 12.05 -22.09
C PRO A 227 11.84 12.62 -20.68
N TRP A 228 12.47 11.96 -19.72
CA TRP A 228 12.62 12.47 -18.38
C TRP A 228 13.21 13.87 -18.52
N ILE A 229 12.43 14.88 -18.22
CA ILE A 229 12.94 16.24 -18.03
C ILE A 229 13.57 16.20 -16.64
N PRO A 230 14.90 16.25 -16.52
CA PRO A 230 15.52 16.33 -15.22
C PRO A 230 14.96 17.58 -14.53
N THR A 231 14.20 17.39 -13.49
CA THR A 231 14.03 18.46 -12.51
C THR A 231 15.46 18.81 -12.08
N PRO A 232 15.89 20.08 -12.09
CA PRO A 232 17.22 20.42 -11.65
C PRO A 232 17.36 19.86 -10.24
N VAL A 233 18.18 18.82 -10.12
CA VAL A 233 18.53 18.20 -8.84
C VAL A 233 19.21 19.30 -8.08
N SER A 234 18.57 19.82 -7.03
CA SER A 234 19.31 20.58 -6.04
C SER A 234 20.41 19.63 -5.55
N ASP A 235 21.63 20.11 -5.33
CA ASP A 235 22.79 19.34 -4.83
C ASP A 235 22.55 18.76 -3.42
N ASP A 236 21.30 18.57 -3.02
CA ASP A 236 20.86 18.12 -1.73
C ASP A 236 20.72 16.59 -1.72
N LEU A 237 21.66 15.92 -1.06
CA LEU A 237 21.66 14.50 -0.76
C LEU A 237 20.31 14.02 -0.18
N ASP A 238 19.55 14.91 0.45
CA ASP A 238 18.26 14.65 1.07
C ASP A 238 17.17 14.36 0.03
N SER A 239 17.12 15.14 -1.04
CA SER A 239 16.14 14.96 -2.11
C SER A 239 16.42 13.69 -2.90
N PHE A 240 17.69 13.39 -3.15
CA PHE A 240 18.08 12.17 -3.86
C PHE A 240 17.86 10.90 -3.03
N TYR A 241 18.10 10.95 -1.72
CA TYR A 241 17.76 9.86 -0.81
C TYR A 241 16.26 9.50 -0.84
N LEU A 242 15.38 10.51 -0.91
CA LEU A 242 13.94 10.29 -1.03
C LEU A 242 13.59 9.66 -2.38
N HIS A 243 14.20 10.14 -3.48
CA HIS A 243 14.04 9.56 -4.79
C HIS A 243 14.45 8.07 -4.83
N VAL A 244 15.61 7.72 -4.30
CA VAL A 244 16.05 6.32 -4.19
C VAL A 244 15.07 5.48 -3.35
N SER A 245 14.53 6.04 -2.28
CA SER A 245 13.53 5.36 -1.45
C SER A 245 12.23 5.08 -2.21
N ASP A 246 11.83 5.96 -3.12
CA ASP A 246 10.66 5.78 -3.97
C ASP A 246 10.92 4.76 -5.09
N VAL A 247 12.14 4.74 -5.67
CA VAL A 247 12.55 3.70 -6.62
C VAL A 247 12.52 2.32 -5.96
N ILE A 248 13.07 2.20 -4.75
CA ILE A 248 13.05 0.96 -3.97
C ILE A 248 11.60 0.51 -3.70
N LEU A 249 10.70 1.42 -3.33
CA LEU A 249 9.30 1.08 -3.06
C LEU A 249 8.60 0.55 -4.32
N ARG A 250 8.71 1.26 -5.44
CA ARG A 250 8.12 0.83 -6.72
C ARG A 250 8.66 -0.52 -7.16
N TRP A 251 9.97 -0.70 -7.08
CA TRP A 251 10.59 -1.97 -7.41
C TRP A 251 10.06 -3.13 -6.55
N CYS A 252 9.90 -2.94 -5.23
CA CYS A 252 9.30 -3.93 -4.36
C CYS A 252 7.86 -4.28 -4.76
N GLU A 253 7.05 -3.28 -5.13
CA GLU A 253 5.65 -3.47 -5.56
C GLU A 253 5.54 -4.22 -6.90
N GLU A 254 6.53 -4.08 -7.76
CA GLU A 254 6.58 -4.68 -9.10
C GLU A 254 7.26 -6.05 -9.13
N THR A 255 7.99 -6.43 -8.06
CA THR A 255 8.78 -7.67 -8.01
C THR A 255 7.94 -8.83 -7.43
N PRO A 256 7.58 -9.84 -8.24
CA PRO A 256 6.63 -10.91 -7.82
C PRO A 256 7.11 -11.80 -6.68
N SER A 257 8.42 -11.92 -6.48
CA SER A 257 9.03 -12.74 -5.41
C SER A 257 9.10 -12.04 -4.06
N VAL A 258 8.68 -10.77 -4.01
CA VAL A 258 8.75 -9.90 -2.83
C VAL A 258 7.35 -9.67 -2.27
N ASN A 259 7.08 -10.20 -1.06
CA ASN A 259 5.83 -9.97 -0.34
C ASN A 259 6.03 -8.81 0.64
N ILE A 260 5.61 -7.59 0.30
CA ILE A 260 5.84 -6.41 1.13
C ILE A 260 5.05 -6.49 2.42
N CYS A 261 5.73 -6.31 3.55
CA CYS A 261 5.12 -6.17 4.86
C CYS A 261 4.75 -4.70 5.11
N ALA A 262 3.54 -4.31 4.72
CA ALA A 262 3.07 -2.92 4.75
C ALA A 262 3.19 -2.25 6.13
N GLU A 263 2.86 -2.95 7.22
CA GLU A 263 2.92 -2.43 8.58
C GLU A 263 4.35 -2.23 9.11
N SER A 264 5.32 -2.96 8.55
CA SER A 264 6.72 -2.91 8.96
C SER A 264 7.59 -2.01 8.07
N SER A 265 7.02 -1.54 6.97
CA SER A 265 7.73 -0.72 5.95
C SER A 265 7.41 0.76 6.08
N THR A 266 7.06 1.23 7.28
CA THR A 266 6.81 2.64 7.54
C THR A 266 8.13 3.43 7.59
N GLY A 267 8.21 4.47 6.77
CA GLY A 267 9.39 5.33 6.70
C GLY A 267 10.27 5.07 5.46
N THR A 268 11.18 6.00 5.20
CA THR A 268 12.07 5.99 4.02
C THR A 268 13.36 5.20 4.23
N ALA A 269 13.71 4.88 5.48
CA ALA A 269 14.98 4.23 5.83
C ALA A 269 15.06 2.76 5.44
N TYR A 270 13.93 2.06 5.37
CA TYR A 270 13.92 0.62 5.05
C TYR A 270 12.58 0.16 4.48
N ARG A 271 12.64 -0.94 3.71
CA ARG A 271 11.47 -1.71 3.25
C ARG A 271 11.67 -3.15 3.66
N ARG A 272 10.63 -3.74 4.25
CA ARG A 272 10.64 -5.14 4.71
C ARG A 272 9.74 -5.98 3.84
N PHE A 273 10.17 -7.20 3.57
CA PHE A 273 9.43 -8.16 2.78
C PHE A 273 9.71 -9.59 3.24
N THR A 274 8.84 -10.50 2.84
CA THR A 274 9.01 -11.94 2.99
C THR A 274 9.03 -12.62 1.63
N THR A 275 9.38 -13.88 1.60
CA THR A 275 9.29 -14.74 0.42
C THR A 275 8.39 -15.93 0.71
N SER A 276 7.68 -16.42 -0.29
CA SER A 276 6.78 -17.56 -0.10
C SER A 276 7.50 -18.84 0.38
N ALA A 277 8.75 -19.01 -0.03
CA ALA A 277 9.54 -20.17 0.38
C ALA A 277 9.93 -20.10 1.87
N MET A 278 10.36 -18.94 2.34
CA MET A 278 10.68 -18.76 3.76
C MET A 278 9.43 -18.67 4.64
N ASP A 279 8.30 -18.14 4.14
CA ASP A 279 7.00 -18.17 4.83
C ASP A 279 6.52 -19.61 5.05
N ALA A 280 6.83 -20.54 4.15
CA ALA A 280 6.55 -21.96 4.35
C ALA A 280 7.43 -22.59 5.44
N PHE A 281 8.64 -22.09 5.63
CA PHE A 281 9.56 -22.57 6.67
C PHE A 281 9.32 -21.89 8.02
N ILE A 282 9.07 -20.57 8.05
CA ILE A 282 8.72 -19.79 9.25
C ILE A 282 7.35 -19.16 9.02
N PRO A 283 6.25 -19.87 9.31
CA PRO A 283 4.90 -19.39 9.03
C PRO A 283 4.51 -18.20 9.89
N GLU A 284 3.77 -17.27 9.29
CA GLU A 284 3.12 -16.16 9.99
C GLU A 284 2.16 -16.68 11.08
N GLN A 285 2.19 -16.06 12.25
CA GLN A 285 1.30 -16.38 13.38
C GLN A 285 0.18 -15.34 13.45
N PHE A 286 -0.92 -15.57 12.78
CA PHE A 286 -2.08 -14.68 12.79
C PHE A 286 -2.59 -14.42 14.21
N GLY A 287 -2.77 -13.14 14.55
CA GLY A 287 -3.27 -12.70 15.85
C GLY A 287 -2.23 -12.71 16.97
N ALA A 288 -0.99 -13.13 16.71
CA ALA A 288 0.09 -13.00 17.67
C ALA A 288 0.49 -11.53 17.84
N LYS A 289 0.57 -11.07 19.09
CA LYS A 289 1.18 -9.77 19.43
C LYS A 289 2.70 -9.83 19.51
N SER A 290 3.28 -10.86 18.94
CA SER A 290 4.69 -11.20 18.93
C SER A 290 5.33 -10.90 17.57
N GLY A 291 6.62 -10.83 17.50
CA GLY A 291 7.34 -10.46 16.31
C GLY A 291 7.24 -8.97 15.99
N TRP A 292 7.31 -8.61 14.72
CA TRP A 292 7.13 -7.24 14.26
C TRP A 292 5.63 -6.93 13.99
N ARG A 293 4.83 -6.79 15.02
CA ARG A 293 3.42 -6.34 15.04
C ARG A 293 2.42 -7.15 14.22
N ASN A 294 2.82 -7.81 13.14
CA ASN A 294 1.98 -8.52 12.18
C ASN A 294 2.18 -10.04 12.15
N GLY A 295 2.85 -10.60 13.17
CA GLY A 295 3.02 -12.05 13.31
C GLY A 295 4.17 -12.66 12.52
N HIS A 296 4.98 -11.87 11.82
CA HIS A 296 6.21 -12.34 11.20
C HIS A 296 7.37 -12.36 12.19
N PHE A 297 8.18 -13.38 12.10
CA PHE A 297 9.34 -13.60 12.97
C PHE A 297 10.68 -13.46 12.23
N TYR A 298 10.63 -13.18 10.94
CA TYR A 298 11.78 -12.87 10.10
C TYR A 298 11.42 -11.81 9.07
N PHE A 299 12.44 -11.13 8.54
CA PHE A 299 12.32 -10.26 7.37
C PHE A 299 13.55 -10.28 6.51
N TYR A 300 13.33 -10.13 5.21
CA TYR A 300 14.27 -9.46 4.34
C TYR A 300 14.04 -7.96 4.43
N GLU A 301 15.10 -7.19 4.54
CA GLU A 301 15.02 -5.74 4.71
C GLU A 301 15.95 -5.05 3.72
N ILE A 302 15.40 -4.16 2.88
CA ILE A 302 16.19 -3.22 2.09
C ILE A 302 16.41 -1.99 2.96
N ARG A 303 17.64 -1.76 3.35
CA ARG A 303 18.00 -0.64 4.22
C ARG A 303 18.66 0.48 3.43
N ASN A 304 17.93 1.58 3.19
CA ASN A 304 18.46 2.78 2.59
C ASN A 304 19.07 3.69 3.66
N ILE A 305 20.36 3.98 3.57
CA ILE A 305 21.13 4.68 4.60
C ILE A 305 21.48 6.08 4.13
N LYS A 306 20.67 7.07 4.53
CA LYS A 306 20.82 8.47 4.17
C LYS A 306 22.24 9.01 4.37
N LYS A 307 22.84 8.75 5.55
CA LYS A 307 24.17 9.25 5.93
C LYS A 307 25.29 8.85 4.97
N THR A 308 25.15 7.72 4.30
CA THR A 308 26.20 7.17 3.42
C THR A 308 25.84 7.19 1.94
N GLY A 309 24.61 7.59 1.59
CA GLY A 309 24.11 7.50 0.23
C GLY A 309 24.20 6.06 -0.32
N ALA A 310 23.72 5.09 0.44
CA ALA A 310 23.85 3.69 0.08
C ALA A 310 22.67 2.86 0.55
N PHE A 311 22.36 1.78 -0.17
CA PHE A 311 21.42 0.76 0.32
C PHE A 311 22.03 -0.64 0.26
N LYS A 312 21.47 -1.53 1.05
CA LYS A 312 21.79 -2.97 1.05
C LYS A 312 20.58 -3.78 1.45
N MET A 313 20.57 -5.05 1.11
CA MET A 313 19.61 -6.02 1.63
C MET A 313 20.20 -6.81 2.80
N GLN A 314 19.33 -7.17 3.73
CA GLN A 314 19.73 -7.99 4.88
C GLN A 314 18.60 -8.93 5.30
N PHE A 315 18.97 -10.08 5.88
CA PHE A 315 18.06 -11.06 6.44
C PHE A 315 18.17 -11.06 7.95
N ALA A 316 17.04 -10.83 8.63
CA ALA A 316 17.01 -10.70 10.08
C ALA A 316 15.86 -11.48 10.71
N LEU A 317 16.11 -12.01 11.90
CA LEU A 317 15.16 -12.71 12.76
C LEU A 317 14.73 -11.81 13.92
N CYS A 318 13.51 -12.01 14.42
CA CYS A 318 12.97 -11.35 15.60
C CYS A 318 12.70 -12.38 16.70
N ASN A 319 13.18 -12.10 17.92
CA ASN A 319 12.94 -12.95 19.11
C ASN A 319 12.14 -12.19 20.16
N THR A 320 10.95 -11.71 19.79
CA THR A 320 10.04 -11.06 20.73
C THR A 320 8.81 -11.93 20.92
N ASN A 321 8.70 -12.61 22.04
CA ASN A 321 7.62 -13.58 22.32
C ASN A 321 7.51 -14.68 21.24
N THR A 322 8.64 -15.16 20.74
CA THR A 322 8.70 -16.14 19.67
C THR A 322 8.27 -17.52 20.19
N PRO A 323 7.33 -18.21 19.52
CA PRO A 323 6.92 -19.57 19.87
C PRO A 323 8.11 -20.57 19.82
N ALA A 324 8.11 -21.58 20.71
CA ALA A 324 9.17 -22.58 20.77
C ALA A 324 9.41 -23.29 19.43
N ALA A 325 8.33 -23.62 18.69
CA ALA A 325 8.44 -24.24 17.37
C ALA A 325 9.22 -23.39 16.35
N ILE A 326 9.14 -22.06 16.46
CA ILE A 326 9.91 -21.13 15.59
C ILE A 326 11.35 -21.02 16.08
N LEU A 327 11.60 -21.09 17.38
CA LEU A 327 12.97 -21.12 17.91
C LEU A 327 13.76 -22.33 17.40
N ASP A 328 13.12 -23.50 17.29
CA ASP A 328 13.75 -24.70 16.70
C ASP A 328 14.13 -24.49 15.22
N GLN A 329 13.34 -23.69 14.49
CA GLN A 329 13.67 -23.30 13.11
C GLN A 329 14.81 -22.29 13.06
N TYR A 330 14.91 -21.41 14.06
CA TYR A 330 16.03 -20.47 14.16
C TYR A 330 17.37 -21.17 14.39
N GLU A 331 17.41 -22.22 15.20
CA GLU A 331 18.65 -22.97 15.41
C GLU A 331 19.20 -23.50 14.07
N LYS A 332 18.35 -24.02 13.19
CA LYS A 332 18.75 -24.48 11.85
C LYS A 332 19.34 -23.35 11.00
N LEU A 333 18.75 -22.14 11.09
CA LEU A 333 19.25 -20.97 10.39
C LEU A 333 20.58 -20.49 10.99
N PHE A 334 20.72 -20.49 12.32
CA PHE A 334 21.97 -20.13 12.99
C PHE A 334 23.11 -21.07 12.63
N ASP A 335 22.83 -22.37 12.58
CA ASP A 335 23.83 -23.38 12.17
C ASP A 335 24.27 -23.16 10.72
N PHE A 336 23.33 -22.99 9.80
CA PHE A 336 23.62 -22.82 8.37
C PHE A 336 24.40 -21.53 8.09
N PHE A 337 23.97 -20.42 8.68
CA PHE A 337 24.59 -19.12 8.45
C PHE A 337 25.74 -18.80 9.42
N HIS A 338 26.08 -19.70 10.31
CA HIS A 338 27.09 -19.49 11.38
C HIS A 338 26.85 -18.19 12.17
N ALA A 339 25.60 -17.95 12.50
CA ALA A 339 25.12 -16.66 13.02
C ALA A 339 24.47 -16.75 14.40
N HIS A 340 24.92 -17.66 15.26
CA HIS A 340 24.40 -17.82 16.62
C HIS A 340 24.45 -16.49 17.40
N PRO A 341 23.40 -16.16 18.16
CA PRO A 341 23.40 -14.98 19.01
C PRO A 341 24.39 -15.14 20.14
N THR A 342 25.09 -14.06 20.47
CA THR A 342 26.06 -14.03 21.59
C THR A 342 25.41 -13.78 22.95
N LYS A 343 24.11 -13.36 22.95
CA LYS A 343 23.34 -13.08 24.16
C LYS A 343 22.07 -13.89 24.15
N ALA A 344 21.68 -14.43 25.31
CA ALA A 344 20.44 -15.20 25.45
C ALA A 344 19.16 -14.36 25.29
N ASP A 345 19.20 -13.07 25.60
CA ASP A 345 18.09 -12.12 25.59
C ASP A 345 18.03 -11.26 24.30
N TRP A 346 18.57 -11.79 23.21
CA TRP A 346 18.52 -11.05 21.94
C TRP A 346 17.09 -10.83 21.46
N GLN A 347 16.80 -9.61 20.96
CA GLN A 347 15.48 -9.26 20.45
C GLN A 347 15.41 -9.42 18.93
N TRP A 348 16.52 -9.21 18.23
CA TRP A 348 16.63 -9.42 16.79
C TRP A 348 18.07 -9.79 16.41
N ARG A 349 18.20 -10.56 15.36
CA ARG A 349 19.48 -11.09 14.89
C ARG A 349 19.60 -10.97 13.39
N LEU A 350 20.64 -10.31 12.93
CA LEU A 350 21.05 -10.30 11.54
C LEU A 350 21.75 -11.62 11.22
N LEU A 351 21.27 -12.34 10.21
CA LEU A 351 21.91 -13.57 9.72
C LEU A 351 22.97 -13.27 8.67
N PHE A 352 22.60 -12.50 7.64
CA PHE A 352 23.55 -12.06 6.62
C PHE A 352 23.06 -10.78 5.92
N SER A 353 23.94 -10.14 5.16
CA SER A 353 23.60 -8.97 4.34
C SER A 353 24.39 -8.97 3.05
N THR A 354 23.86 -8.30 2.03
CA THR A 354 24.58 -8.01 0.79
C THR A 354 25.64 -6.93 1.01
N GLU A 355 26.50 -6.74 0.03
CA GLU A 355 27.33 -5.55 -0.05
C GLU A 355 26.44 -4.31 -0.28
N SER A 356 26.93 -3.16 0.19
CA SER A 356 26.19 -1.90 0.01
C SER A 356 26.41 -1.35 -1.38
N PHE A 357 25.32 -1.05 -2.08
CA PHE A 357 25.36 -0.24 -3.30
C PHE A 357 25.37 1.24 -2.92
N ARG A 358 26.37 1.97 -3.37
CA ARG A 358 26.48 3.42 -3.14
C ARG A 358 25.92 4.16 -4.34
N TYR A 359 25.15 5.21 -4.08
CA TYR A 359 24.54 6.05 -5.08
C TYR A 359 24.94 7.53 -4.89
N THR A 360 24.89 8.28 -5.98
CA THR A 360 25.10 9.73 -6.04
C THR A 360 23.97 10.36 -6.83
N ALA A 361 23.92 11.67 -6.92
CA ALA A 361 22.92 12.37 -7.71
C ALA A 361 22.92 11.99 -9.21
N ASP A 362 24.04 11.47 -9.70
CA ASP A 362 24.18 11.02 -11.10
C ASP A 362 23.76 9.56 -11.32
N THR A 363 23.42 8.82 -10.27
CA THR A 363 23.02 7.41 -10.37
C THR A 363 21.62 7.32 -10.96
N SER A 364 21.48 6.61 -12.06
CA SER A 364 20.18 6.43 -12.74
C SER A 364 19.28 5.43 -12.03
N ASP A 365 17.96 5.52 -12.25
CA ASP A 365 16.98 4.54 -11.78
C ASP A 365 17.30 3.13 -12.27
N ALA A 366 17.82 2.99 -13.49
CA ALA A 366 18.21 1.70 -14.05
C ALA A 366 19.38 1.05 -13.28
N GLU A 367 20.36 1.83 -12.85
CA GLU A 367 21.46 1.34 -12.01
C GLU A 367 20.98 0.94 -10.62
N ILE A 368 20.06 1.71 -10.03
CA ILE A 368 19.44 1.38 -8.74
C ILE A 368 18.68 0.07 -8.86
N ILE A 369 17.83 -0.10 -9.88
CA ILE A 369 17.05 -1.31 -10.13
C ILE A 369 17.95 -2.51 -10.37
N ALA A 370 18.99 -2.39 -11.20
CA ALA A 370 19.95 -3.46 -11.45
C ALA A 370 20.67 -3.90 -10.16
N ALA A 371 21.01 -2.96 -9.29
CA ALA A 371 21.61 -3.27 -7.99
C ALA A 371 20.62 -3.99 -7.06
N LEU A 372 19.35 -3.60 -7.04
CA LEU A 372 18.29 -4.28 -6.28
C LEU A 372 18.08 -5.71 -6.78
N GLU A 373 18.03 -5.93 -8.08
CA GLU A 373 17.87 -7.26 -8.68
C GLU A 373 19.07 -8.16 -8.36
N ALA A 374 20.29 -7.64 -8.47
CA ALA A 374 21.50 -8.39 -8.12
C ALA A 374 21.52 -8.76 -6.64
N GLN A 375 21.16 -7.84 -5.74
CA GLN A 375 21.07 -8.11 -4.31
C GLN A 375 19.96 -9.12 -3.98
N LEU A 376 18.79 -9.01 -4.59
CA LEU A 376 17.71 -9.99 -4.43
C LEU A 376 18.12 -11.37 -4.92
N GLY A 377 18.76 -11.46 -6.10
CA GLY A 377 19.29 -12.71 -6.62
C GLY A 377 20.24 -13.40 -5.64
N TYR A 378 21.13 -12.63 -5.02
CA TYR A 378 22.00 -13.14 -3.96
C TYR A 378 21.21 -13.63 -2.74
N MET A 379 20.23 -12.84 -2.24
CA MET A 379 19.40 -13.22 -1.10
C MET A 379 18.65 -14.53 -1.35
N LEU A 380 18.01 -14.65 -2.52
CA LEU A 380 17.26 -15.85 -2.91
C LEU A 380 18.18 -17.06 -3.12
N SER A 381 19.43 -16.88 -3.57
CA SER A 381 20.41 -17.97 -3.67
C SER A 381 20.82 -18.53 -2.29
N GLN A 382 20.97 -17.64 -1.29
CA GLN A 382 21.25 -18.05 0.09
C GLN A 382 20.05 -18.78 0.71
N GLU A 383 18.83 -18.29 0.48
CA GLU A 383 17.60 -18.94 0.89
C GLU A 383 17.45 -20.34 0.29
N ALA A 384 17.64 -20.47 -1.01
CA ALA A 384 17.58 -21.77 -1.70
C ALA A 384 18.66 -22.73 -1.19
N GLY A 385 19.88 -22.24 -0.96
CA GLY A 385 20.96 -23.02 -0.38
C GLY A 385 20.61 -23.58 0.99
N PHE A 386 20.02 -22.76 1.86
CA PHE A 386 19.52 -23.16 3.16
C PHE A 386 18.41 -24.22 3.05
N LEU A 387 17.35 -23.93 2.29
CA LEU A 387 16.20 -24.83 2.17
C LEU A 387 16.57 -26.18 1.57
N ASN A 388 17.48 -26.22 0.61
CA ASN A 388 18.03 -27.47 0.06
C ASN A 388 18.82 -28.28 1.08
N SER A 389 19.50 -27.63 2.04
CA SER A 389 20.22 -28.30 3.10
C SER A 389 19.34 -29.05 4.12
N LEU A 390 18.05 -28.67 4.20
CA LEU A 390 17.08 -29.31 5.09
C LEU A 390 16.55 -30.64 4.54
N GLY A 391 16.68 -30.87 3.22
CA GLY A 391 16.24 -32.11 2.54
C GLY A 391 17.32 -33.15 2.35
N SER A 392 18.56 -32.84 2.76
CA SER A 392 19.72 -33.73 2.75
C SER A 392 20.01 -34.31 4.15
#